data_fde08b3c22e879e5ee7a795d33b294e6
#
_entry.id   fde08b3c22e879e5ee7a795d33b294e6
#
_cell.length_a   1.000
_cell.length_b   1.000
_cell.length_c   1.000
_cell.angle_alpha   90.00
_cell.angle_beta   90.00
_cell.angle_gamma   90.00
#
_symmetry.space_group_name_H-M   'P 1'
#
loop_
_entity.id
_entity.type
_entity.pdbx_description
1 polymer ?
#
loop_
_entity_poly.entity_id
_entity_poly.type
_entity_poly.pdbx_seq_one_letter_code
_entity_poly.pdbx_strand_id
1 'polypeptide(L)'
;MNLRVIIDGRPLVPARSGIGVHTAEIAGRLDVTPSPVIASHAEITNRQAIEHCRFRVDHAPNGILWQQFVLPRIADADVLWGPHGTIPITLRIPAVVTLHDFSSITMPGRHLLKTVLSFNVFISESLDRARRVAAVSKAIAEEAVRWFGVPRRLIEIVPNGVDDFFRPGDGGGDYILFVGTLEPRKGIADLVAVWNSLPEPRLPLMICGDPGWRVRVPSGVGVTGWVDRERLRTLYQRARMFVYPSRYEGFGIPPLEAMACGAPVIATRTGAIPDYAEGAALLVDPGDREALRAAILRLQGNESLRSELREKGIERSKQYRWDRSAQLMTELLSEAAGA
;
A
#
# COMPACT_ATOMS: atom_id res chain seq x y z
N MET A 1 11.77 23.25 5.79
CA MET A 1 12.62 23.53 4.60
C MET A 1 11.89 24.50 3.67
N ASN A 2 12.54 25.49 3.09
CA ASN A 2 11.88 26.43 2.15
C ASN A 2 11.85 25.80 0.74
N LEU A 3 10.75 25.11 0.41
CA LEU A 3 10.58 24.33 -0.82
C LEU A 3 9.11 24.32 -1.24
N ARG A 4 8.80 24.85 -2.43
CA ARG A 4 7.44 24.82 -2.97
C ARG A 4 7.19 23.47 -3.64
N VAL A 5 6.31 22.67 -3.05
CA VAL A 5 5.95 21.34 -3.53
C VAL A 5 4.52 21.34 -4.09
N ILE A 6 4.34 20.81 -5.29
CA ILE A 6 3.03 20.46 -5.83
C ILE A 6 2.90 18.92 -5.90
N ILE A 7 1.76 18.41 -5.49
CA ILE A 7 1.47 16.96 -5.39
C ILE A 7 0.32 16.64 -6.36
N ASP A 8 0.50 15.62 -7.18
CA ASP A 8 -0.59 15.05 -7.97
C ASP A 8 -1.58 14.32 -7.05
N GLY A 9 -2.72 14.96 -6.79
CA GLY A 9 -3.74 14.52 -5.85
C GLY A 9 -4.71 13.47 -6.41
N ARG A 10 -4.53 12.95 -7.62
CA ARG A 10 -5.43 11.93 -8.21
C ARG A 10 -5.65 10.70 -7.32
N PRO A 11 -4.65 10.16 -6.60
CA PRO A 11 -4.86 9.03 -5.69
C PRO A 11 -5.83 9.31 -4.54
N LEU A 12 -6.05 10.58 -4.23
CA LEU A 12 -6.94 11.03 -3.14
C LEU A 12 -8.40 11.19 -3.59
N VAL A 13 -8.66 11.05 -4.89
CA VAL A 13 -9.99 11.19 -5.51
C VAL A 13 -10.60 9.82 -5.79
N PRO A 14 -10.61 8.83 -5.41
CA PRO A 14 -11.42 8.06 -4.48
C PRO A 14 -10.57 7.69 -3.26
N ALA A 15 -10.96 8.19 -2.12
CA ALA A 15 -10.21 8.17 -0.86
C ALA A 15 -9.93 6.76 -0.24
N ARG A 16 -9.95 5.67 -1.03
CA ARG A 16 -10.02 4.30 -0.51
C ARG A 16 -8.95 3.34 -1.06
N SER A 17 -7.90 3.84 -1.69
CA SER A 17 -6.82 2.97 -2.19
C SER A 17 -5.60 3.02 -1.27
N GLY A 18 -4.77 1.95 -1.28
CA GLY A 18 -3.49 1.96 -0.57
C GLY A 18 -2.56 3.10 -1.02
N ILE A 19 -2.63 3.48 -2.32
CA ILE A 19 -1.89 4.64 -2.87
C ILE A 19 -2.44 5.95 -2.29
N GLY A 20 -3.77 6.04 -2.12
CA GLY A 20 -4.40 7.20 -1.47
C GLY A 20 -3.96 7.34 -0.02
N VAL A 21 -3.90 6.26 0.74
CA VAL A 21 -3.37 6.25 2.12
C VAL A 21 -1.92 6.72 2.14
N HIS A 22 -1.05 6.13 1.32
CA HIS A 22 0.35 6.54 1.19
C HIS A 22 0.48 8.03 0.89
N THR A 23 -0.28 8.52 -0.10
CA THR A 23 -0.22 9.93 -0.49
C THR A 23 -0.65 10.85 0.64
N ALA A 24 -1.77 10.55 1.31
CA ALA A 24 -2.27 11.37 2.41
C ALA A 24 -1.33 11.37 3.62
N GLU A 25 -0.85 10.19 4.03
CA GLU A 25 0.00 10.04 5.21
C GLU A 25 1.36 10.72 5.04
N ILE A 26 1.95 10.65 3.86
CA ILE A 26 3.21 11.35 3.57
C ILE A 26 2.98 12.84 3.36
N ALA A 27 2.02 13.25 2.52
CA ALA A 27 1.74 14.66 2.25
C ALA A 27 1.44 15.44 3.55
N GLY A 28 0.70 14.80 4.47
CA GLY A 28 0.35 15.34 5.76
C GLY A 28 1.51 15.48 6.75
N ARG A 29 2.69 14.96 6.44
CA ARG A 29 3.88 14.98 7.29
C ARG A 29 5.11 15.57 6.60
N LEU A 30 4.96 16.09 5.38
CA LEU A 30 6.09 16.75 4.71
C LEU A 30 6.54 18.00 5.49
N ASP A 31 7.82 18.06 5.82
CA ASP A 31 8.43 19.22 6.48
C ASP A 31 8.92 20.23 5.44
N VAL A 32 7.98 20.94 4.81
CA VAL A 32 8.23 21.95 3.78
C VAL A 32 7.46 23.23 4.04
N THR A 33 8.07 24.36 3.69
CA THR A 33 7.47 25.70 3.77
C THR A 33 7.61 26.37 2.41
N PRO A 34 6.55 26.89 1.81
CA PRO A 34 5.15 26.91 2.28
C PRO A 34 4.52 25.50 2.28
N SER A 35 3.38 25.34 2.95
CA SER A 35 2.59 24.08 2.92
C SER A 35 2.40 23.58 1.49
N PRO A 36 2.51 22.27 1.24
CA PRO A 36 2.43 21.71 -0.10
C PRO A 36 1.05 21.95 -0.73
N VAL A 37 1.02 22.07 -2.05
CA VAL A 37 -0.21 22.19 -2.83
C VAL A 37 -0.61 20.83 -3.36
N ILE A 38 -1.77 20.33 -2.98
CA ILE A 38 -2.37 19.14 -3.57
C ILE A 38 -3.29 19.58 -4.71
N ALA A 39 -2.91 19.25 -5.94
CA ALA A 39 -3.68 19.54 -7.13
C ALA A 39 -4.45 18.30 -7.60
N SER A 40 -5.73 18.45 -7.93
CA SER A 40 -6.60 17.33 -8.35
C SER A 40 -7.62 17.73 -9.42
N HIS A 41 -8.13 16.70 -10.13
CA HIS A 41 -9.16 16.86 -11.16
C HIS A 41 -10.60 16.89 -10.61
N ALA A 42 -10.76 16.56 -9.33
CA ALA A 42 -12.04 16.55 -8.63
C ALA A 42 -11.83 16.79 -7.13
N GLU A 43 -12.92 17.04 -6.41
CA GLU A 43 -12.88 17.29 -4.97
C GLU A 43 -12.32 16.11 -4.17
N ILE A 44 -11.45 16.43 -3.21
CA ILE A 44 -10.92 15.48 -2.24
C ILE A 44 -11.79 15.59 -0.99
N THR A 45 -12.55 14.52 -0.72
CA THR A 45 -13.54 14.51 0.37
C THR A 45 -12.93 14.17 1.73
N ASN A 46 -11.91 13.31 1.79
CA ASN A 46 -11.22 12.97 3.03
C ASN A 46 -9.90 13.74 3.13
N ARG A 47 -9.88 14.77 3.99
CA ARG A 47 -8.72 15.66 4.18
C ARG A 47 -8.07 15.54 5.55
N GLN A 48 -8.54 14.65 6.42
CA GLN A 48 -8.11 14.58 7.83
C GLN A 48 -6.59 14.55 8.01
N ALA A 49 -5.88 13.74 7.24
CA ALA A 49 -4.42 13.64 7.33
C ALA A 49 -3.67 14.82 6.65
N ILE A 50 -4.34 15.63 5.84
CA ILE A 50 -3.76 16.65 4.95
C ILE A 50 -4.37 18.04 5.13
N GLU A 51 -4.99 18.30 6.28
CA GLU A 51 -5.72 19.56 6.55
C GLU A 51 -4.86 20.82 6.40
N HIS A 52 -3.56 20.73 6.72
CA HIS A 52 -2.62 21.85 6.58
C HIS A 52 -2.10 22.05 5.15
N CYS A 53 -2.39 21.13 4.23
CA CYS A 53 -2.05 21.28 2.82
C CYS A 53 -2.97 22.31 2.16
N ARG A 54 -2.47 22.97 1.13
CA ARG A 54 -3.28 23.81 0.25
C ARG A 54 -3.88 22.94 -0.85
N PHE A 55 -5.10 23.25 -1.27
CA PHE A 55 -5.81 22.47 -2.30
C PHE A 55 -6.06 23.32 -3.54
N ARG A 56 -5.85 22.71 -4.69
CA ARG A 56 -6.21 23.25 -5.98
C ARG A 56 -7.01 22.23 -6.78
N VAL A 57 -8.23 22.57 -7.14
CA VAL A 57 -9.11 21.70 -7.94
C VAL A 57 -9.36 22.35 -9.28
N ASP A 58 -8.97 21.67 -10.34
CA ASP A 58 -9.24 22.07 -11.73
C ASP A 58 -10.03 20.93 -12.38
N HIS A 59 -11.37 21.04 -12.39
CA HIS A 59 -12.27 19.96 -12.79
C HIS A 59 -11.99 19.45 -14.20
N ALA A 60 -11.90 18.13 -14.32
CA ALA A 60 -11.81 17.44 -15.61
C ALA A 60 -12.50 16.07 -15.54
N PRO A 61 -13.12 15.61 -16.62
CA PRO A 61 -13.83 14.34 -16.64
C PRO A 61 -12.92 13.11 -16.54
N ASN A 62 -11.62 13.29 -16.79
CA ASN A 62 -10.64 12.20 -16.80
C ASN A 62 -9.34 12.64 -16.15
N GLY A 63 -8.95 11.93 -15.08
CA GLY A 63 -7.75 12.22 -14.30
C GLY A 63 -6.43 12.07 -15.10
N ILE A 64 -6.36 11.19 -16.11
CA ILE A 64 -5.17 11.03 -16.96
C ILE A 64 -5.03 12.25 -17.88
N LEU A 65 -6.10 12.66 -18.54
CA LEU A 65 -6.08 13.87 -19.39
C LEU A 65 -5.77 15.12 -18.55
N TRP A 66 -6.35 15.23 -17.37
CA TRP A 66 -6.03 16.32 -16.44
C TRP A 66 -4.54 16.31 -16.08
N GLN A 67 -3.97 15.16 -15.72
CA GLN A 67 -2.56 15.08 -15.41
C GLN A 67 -1.68 15.52 -16.58
N GLN A 68 -1.98 15.07 -17.80
CA GLN A 68 -1.13 15.34 -18.96
C GLN A 68 -1.27 16.77 -19.48
N PHE A 69 -2.44 17.39 -19.39
CA PHE A 69 -2.72 18.66 -20.04
C PHE A 69 -2.99 19.83 -19.10
N VAL A 70 -3.52 19.59 -17.90
CA VAL A 70 -3.83 20.65 -16.93
C VAL A 70 -2.70 20.83 -15.94
N LEU A 71 -2.28 19.73 -15.27
CA LEU A 71 -1.26 19.78 -14.24
C LEU A 71 0.04 20.48 -14.67
N PRO A 72 0.60 20.30 -15.88
CA PRO A 72 1.82 21.01 -16.29
C PRO A 72 1.66 22.53 -16.36
N ARG A 73 0.44 23.02 -16.66
CA ARG A 73 0.15 24.45 -16.77
C ARG A 73 -0.03 25.14 -15.43
N ILE A 74 -0.39 24.38 -14.42
CA ILE A 74 -0.66 24.89 -13.07
C ILE A 74 0.47 24.59 -12.08
N ALA A 75 1.49 23.84 -12.50
CA ALA A 75 2.62 23.41 -11.69
C ALA A 75 3.62 24.56 -11.48
N ASP A 76 3.22 25.59 -10.72
CA ASP A 76 4.11 26.65 -10.23
C ASP A 76 4.71 26.26 -8.87
N ALA A 77 5.79 25.49 -8.92
CA ALA A 77 6.49 24.94 -7.77
C ALA A 77 7.95 24.63 -8.12
N ASP A 78 8.77 24.34 -7.12
CA ASP A 78 10.16 23.97 -7.32
C ASP A 78 10.30 22.48 -7.67
N VAL A 79 9.34 21.66 -7.25
CA VAL A 79 9.29 20.22 -7.53
C VAL A 79 7.85 19.71 -7.56
N LEU A 80 7.58 18.71 -8.44
CA LEU A 80 6.34 17.95 -8.47
C LEU A 80 6.56 16.57 -7.85
N TRP A 81 5.65 16.16 -6.97
CA TRP A 81 5.54 14.77 -6.54
C TRP A 81 4.40 14.06 -7.27
N GLY A 82 4.74 13.01 -8.02
CA GLY A 82 3.82 12.08 -8.70
C GLY A 82 3.66 10.78 -7.91
N PRO A 83 2.72 10.67 -6.95
CA PRO A 83 2.59 9.52 -6.06
C PRO A 83 1.96 8.28 -6.71
N HIS A 84 1.55 8.36 -7.98
CA HIS A 84 0.85 7.27 -8.69
C HIS A 84 1.68 6.66 -9.84
N GLY A 85 3.00 6.69 -9.76
CA GLY A 85 3.88 6.07 -10.76
C GLY A 85 4.03 6.86 -12.06
N THR A 86 3.27 7.93 -12.26
CA THR A 86 3.28 8.73 -13.50
C THR A 86 3.34 10.23 -13.24
N ILE A 87 3.94 10.96 -14.18
CA ILE A 87 3.99 12.43 -14.23
C ILE A 87 3.61 12.94 -15.62
N PRO A 88 3.29 14.22 -15.78
CA PRO A 88 3.03 14.78 -17.11
C PRO A 88 4.25 14.72 -18.03
N ILE A 89 4.06 14.30 -19.27
CA ILE A 89 5.14 14.23 -20.28
C ILE A 89 5.69 15.63 -20.60
N THR A 90 4.85 16.67 -20.53
CA THR A 90 5.22 18.07 -20.84
C THR A 90 5.64 18.87 -19.61
N LEU A 91 5.89 18.21 -18.47
CA LEU A 91 6.31 18.86 -17.25
C LEU A 91 7.67 19.56 -17.44
N ARG A 92 7.80 20.79 -16.90
CA ARG A 92 9.02 21.62 -17.04
C ARG A 92 9.80 21.75 -15.74
N ILE A 93 9.21 21.39 -14.61
CA ILE A 93 9.89 21.40 -13.30
C ILE A 93 10.39 20.01 -12.95
N PRO A 94 11.40 19.89 -12.07
CA PRO A 94 11.83 18.60 -11.54
C PRO A 94 10.69 17.80 -10.93
N ALA A 95 10.78 16.47 -11.00
CA ALA A 95 9.75 15.61 -10.42
C ALA A 95 10.33 14.41 -9.69
N VAL A 96 9.62 13.99 -8.63
CA VAL A 96 9.78 12.72 -7.95
C VAL A 96 8.60 11.83 -8.27
N VAL A 97 8.86 10.59 -8.69
CA VAL A 97 7.83 9.57 -8.96
C VAL A 97 7.86 8.50 -7.87
N THR A 98 6.71 8.15 -7.29
CA THR A 98 6.62 7.00 -6.37
C THR A 98 6.10 5.76 -7.10
N LEU A 99 6.83 4.66 -6.95
CA LEU A 99 6.49 3.34 -7.48
C LEU A 99 5.93 2.46 -6.37
N HIS A 100 4.69 1.98 -6.56
CA HIS A 100 3.99 1.13 -5.61
C HIS A 100 4.05 -0.35 -5.98
N ASP A 101 3.73 -0.69 -7.21
CA ASP A 101 3.81 -2.04 -7.75
C ASP A 101 3.84 -2.02 -9.29
N PHE A 102 4.15 -3.17 -9.87
CA PHE A 102 4.14 -3.40 -11.30
C PHE A 102 3.16 -4.53 -11.68
N SER A 103 2.08 -4.69 -10.91
CA SER A 103 1.09 -5.75 -11.13
C SER A 103 0.46 -5.71 -12.52
N SER A 104 0.36 -4.53 -13.14
CA SER A 104 -0.10 -4.36 -14.53
C SER A 104 0.84 -5.02 -15.55
N ILE A 105 2.13 -5.19 -15.21
CA ILE A 105 3.15 -5.83 -16.05
C ILE A 105 3.28 -7.31 -15.70
N THR A 106 3.40 -7.62 -14.40
CA THR A 106 3.61 -9.01 -13.92
C THR A 106 2.39 -9.89 -14.05
N MET A 107 1.21 -9.29 -13.97
CA MET A 107 -0.08 -9.98 -14.00
C MET A 107 -1.09 -9.32 -14.96
N PRO A 108 -0.75 -9.09 -16.23
CA PRO A 108 -1.57 -8.30 -17.15
C PRO A 108 -2.99 -8.85 -17.34
N GLY A 109 -3.16 -10.18 -17.31
CA GLY A 109 -4.47 -10.83 -17.40
C GLY A 109 -5.41 -10.58 -16.21
N ARG A 110 -4.94 -9.85 -15.18
CA ARG A 110 -5.71 -9.50 -13.99
C ARG A 110 -6.06 -8.01 -13.90
N HIS A 111 -5.81 -7.28 -14.98
CA HIS A 111 -6.16 -5.87 -15.14
C HIS A 111 -6.95 -5.67 -16.43
N LEU A 112 -7.71 -4.58 -16.50
CA LEU A 112 -8.34 -4.18 -17.75
C LEU A 112 -7.26 -3.81 -18.77
N LEU A 113 -7.34 -4.34 -19.98
CA LEU A 113 -6.35 -4.13 -21.05
C LEU A 113 -6.05 -2.64 -21.29
N LYS A 114 -7.09 -1.79 -21.23
CA LYS A 114 -6.98 -0.34 -21.34
C LYS A 114 -6.08 0.26 -20.23
N THR A 115 -6.20 -0.23 -19.01
CA THR A 115 -5.37 0.20 -17.87
C THR A 115 -3.92 -0.23 -18.04
N VAL A 116 -3.71 -1.48 -18.48
CA VAL A 116 -2.38 -2.02 -18.74
C VAL A 116 -1.64 -1.20 -19.81
N LEU A 117 -2.30 -0.95 -20.95
CA LEU A 117 -1.68 -0.21 -22.05
C LEU A 117 -1.37 1.24 -21.67
N SER A 118 -2.34 1.95 -21.06
CA SER A 118 -2.12 3.36 -20.69
C SER A 118 -1.07 3.51 -19.59
N PHE A 119 -1.09 2.66 -18.57
CA PHE A 119 -0.12 2.73 -17.49
C PHE A 119 1.30 2.43 -17.97
N ASN A 120 1.49 1.36 -18.77
CA ASN A 120 2.82 0.96 -19.23
C ASN A 120 3.48 2.00 -20.15
N VAL A 121 2.69 2.69 -20.98
CA VAL A 121 3.22 3.78 -21.82
C VAL A 121 3.65 4.97 -20.97
N PHE A 122 2.80 5.42 -20.04
CA PHE A 122 3.09 6.61 -19.25
C PHE A 122 4.13 6.37 -18.16
N ILE A 123 4.27 5.14 -17.62
CA ILE A 123 5.26 4.87 -16.58
C ILE A 123 6.69 4.93 -17.13
N SER A 124 6.97 4.35 -18.31
CA SER A 124 8.31 4.41 -18.92
C SER A 124 8.76 5.85 -19.13
N GLU A 125 7.92 6.64 -19.79
CA GLU A 125 8.21 8.04 -20.06
C GLU A 125 8.35 8.86 -18.77
N SER A 126 7.57 8.53 -17.72
CA SER A 126 7.67 9.19 -16.43
C SER A 126 8.98 8.88 -15.71
N LEU A 127 9.43 7.64 -15.78
CA LEU A 127 10.70 7.21 -15.17
C LEU A 127 11.92 7.82 -15.88
N ASP A 128 11.87 7.94 -17.20
CA ASP A 128 12.95 8.58 -17.99
C ASP A 128 13.09 10.07 -17.66
N ARG A 129 11.99 10.73 -17.27
CA ARG A 129 11.93 12.17 -16.94
C ARG A 129 12.07 12.46 -15.45
N ALA A 130 11.82 11.48 -14.59
CA ALA A 130 11.92 11.67 -13.15
C ALA A 130 13.33 12.07 -12.73
N ARG A 131 13.45 13.13 -11.94
CA ARG A 131 14.73 13.53 -11.35
C ARG A 131 15.17 12.55 -10.27
N ARG A 132 14.21 12.04 -9.49
CA ARG A 132 14.38 11.00 -8.47
C ARG A 132 13.16 10.07 -8.47
N VAL A 133 13.35 8.86 -7.98
CA VAL A 133 12.31 7.82 -7.88
C VAL A 133 12.25 7.31 -6.45
N ALA A 134 11.05 7.34 -5.86
CA ALA A 134 10.76 6.69 -4.58
C ALA A 134 10.20 5.29 -4.84
N ALA A 135 10.83 4.24 -4.35
CA ALA A 135 10.30 2.89 -4.39
C ALA A 135 9.82 2.48 -3.00
N VAL A 136 8.61 1.89 -2.89
CA VAL A 136 8.05 1.50 -1.58
C VAL A 136 8.75 0.28 -0.97
N SER A 137 9.61 -0.42 -1.72
CA SER A 137 10.39 -1.57 -1.24
C SER A 137 11.64 -1.80 -2.09
N LYS A 138 12.56 -2.64 -1.56
CA LYS A 138 13.72 -3.11 -2.33
C LYS A 138 13.28 -3.89 -3.57
N ALA A 139 12.26 -4.74 -3.44
CA ALA A 139 11.73 -5.51 -4.55
C ALA A 139 11.25 -4.60 -5.70
N ILE A 140 10.51 -3.53 -5.40
CA ILE A 140 10.04 -2.57 -6.41
C ILE A 140 11.21 -1.77 -7.00
N ALA A 141 12.22 -1.44 -6.20
CA ALA A 141 13.44 -0.79 -6.72
C ALA A 141 14.18 -1.70 -7.71
N GLU A 142 14.31 -2.98 -7.41
CA GLU A 142 14.94 -3.97 -8.29
C GLU A 142 14.13 -4.21 -9.57
N GLU A 143 12.82 -4.27 -9.47
CA GLU A 143 11.92 -4.37 -10.63
C GLU A 143 12.02 -3.13 -11.53
N ALA A 144 12.11 -1.92 -10.97
CA ALA A 144 12.31 -0.68 -11.73
C ALA A 144 13.62 -0.68 -12.49
N VAL A 145 14.71 -1.14 -11.87
CA VAL A 145 16.01 -1.31 -12.55
C VAL A 145 15.90 -2.35 -13.66
N ARG A 146 15.32 -3.51 -13.36
CA ARG A 146 15.26 -4.66 -14.26
C ARG A 146 14.40 -4.41 -15.50
N TRP A 147 13.24 -3.78 -15.35
CA TRP A 147 12.25 -3.68 -16.45
C TRP A 147 12.31 -2.36 -17.19
N PHE A 148 12.75 -1.29 -16.52
CA PHE A 148 12.78 0.05 -17.09
C PHE A 148 14.19 0.64 -17.17
N GLY A 149 15.21 -0.07 -16.69
CA GLY A 149 16.60 0.41 -16.73
C GLY A 149 16.85 1.64 -15.86
N VAL A 150 15.98 1.94 -14.88
CA VAL A 150 16.14 3.10 -14.00
C VAL A 150 17.48 3.00 -13.27
N PRO A 151 18.37 3.99 -13.38
CA PRO A 151 19.67 3.95 -12.69
C PRO A 151 19.46 3.86 -11.16
N ARG A 152 20.11 2.87 -10.52
CA ARG A 152 19.93 2.61 -9.07
C ARG A 152 20.19 3.85 -8.21
N ARG A 153 21.11 4.73 -8.62
CA ARG A 153 21.41 6.00 -7.93
C ARG A 153 20.25 6.99 -7.90
N LEU A 154 19.27 6.86 -8.78
CA LEU A 154 18.08 7.72 -8.79
C LEU A 154 16.96 7.20 -7.88
N ILE A 155 17.07 5.95 -7.40
CA ILE A 155 16.03 5.29 -6.62
C ILE A 155 16.36 5.36 -5.13
N GLU A 156 15.46 5.94 -4.36
CA GLU A 156 15.44 5.89 -2.89
C GLU A 156 14.32 4.97 -2.41
N ILE A 157 14.55 4.22 -1.34
CA ILE A 157 13.51 3.37 -0.74
C ILE A 157 12.77 4.19 0.30
N VAL A 158 11.50 4.50 -0.01
CA VAL A 158 10.58 5.21 0.86
C VAL A 158 9.46 4.24 1.25
N PRO A 159 9.62 3.43 2.31
CA PRO A 159 8.66 2.40 2.68
C PRO A 159 7.34 3.01 3.15
N ASN A 160 6.26 2.24 3.07
CA ASN A 160 5.04 2.61 3.76
C ASN A 160 5.19 2.44 5.27
N GLY A 161 4.34 3.12 6.03
CA GLY A 161 4.34 3.07 7.47
C GLY A 161 3.00 2.63 8.05
N VAL A 162 2.96 2.63 9.36
CA VAL A 162 1.75 2.51 10.18
C VAL A 162 1.76 3.63 11.22
N ASP A 163 0.60 4.19 11.55
CA ASP A 163 0.46 5.22 12.58
C ASP A 163 0.04 4.63 13.93
N ASP A 164 0.06 5.45 15.00
CA ASP A 164 -0.30 5.05 16.36
C ASP A 164 -1.78 4.75 16.54
N PHE A 165 -2.60 5.03 15.54
CA PHE A 165 -3.99 4.63 15.53
C PHE A 165 -4.13 3.11 15.57
N PHE A 166 -3.30 2.38 14.79
CA PHE A 166 -3.20 0.94 14.85
C PHE A 166 -2.29 0.55 16.01
N ARG A 167 -2.89 0.14 17.10
CA ARG A 167 -2.23 -0.21 18.37
C ARG A 167 -2.76 -1.51 18.93
N PRO A 168 -2.00 -2.20 19.78
CA PRO A 168 -2.44 -3.47 20.36
C PRO A 168 -3.76 -3.32 21.12
N GLY A 169 -4.61 -4.33 21.01
CA GLY A 169 -5.79 -4.54 21.85
C GLY A 169 -5.58 -5.71 22.82
N ASP A 170 -6.64 -6.11 23.49
CA ASP A 170 -6.58 -7.22 24.49
C ASP A 170 -6.31 -8.59 23.85
N GLY A 171 -6.47 -8.72 22.52
CA GLY A 171 -6.30 -9.98 21.80
C GLY A 171 -7.45 -10.97 22.08
N GLY A 172 -7.19 -12.25 21.90
CA GLY A 172 -8.09 -13.32 22.31
C GLY A 172 -9.31 -13.56 21.41
N GLY A 173 -9.26 -13.07 20.18
CA GLY A 173 -10.32 -13.32 19.21
C GLY A 173 -10.37 -14.77 18.71
N ASP A 174 -11.45 -15.07 18.01
CA ASP A 174 -11.85 -16.44 17.63
C ASP A 174 -12.05 -16.62 16.12
N TYR A 175 -11.47 -15.74 15.30
CA TYR A 175 -11.56 -15.84 13.84
C TYR A 175 -10.21 -15.63 13.13
N ILE A 176 -10.15 -16.15 11.90
CA ILE A 176 -9.11 -15.84 10.92
C ILE A 176 -9.53 -14.58 10.18
N LEU A 177 -8.67 -13.57 10.09
CA LEU A 177 -8.96 -12.33 9.38
C LEU A 177 -8.14 -12.23 8.10
N PHE A 178 -8.78 -11.79 7.03
CA PHE A 178 -8.17 -11.28 5.81
C PHE A 178 -8.65 -9.85 5.57
N VAL A 179 -7.75 -8.95 5.16
CA VAL A 179 -8.10 -7.56 4.81
C VAL A 179 -7.54 -7.22 3.43
N GLY A 180 -8.38 -6.71 2.54
CA GLY A 180 -7.99 -6.25 1.21
C GLY A 180 -9.10 -6.37 0.19
N THR A 181 -8.98 -5.66 -0.93
CA THR A 181 -9.89 -5.81 -2.08
C THR A 181 -9.89 -7.25 -2.56
N LEU A 182 -11.06 -7.80 -2.87
CA LEU A 182 -11.19 -9.18 -3.33
C LEU A 182 -10.70 -9.31 -4.80
N GLU A 183 -9.40 -9.18 -4.97
CA GLU A 183 -8.73 -9.35 -6.26
C GLU A 183 -8.02 -10.71 -6.32
N PRO A 184 -7.95 -11.35 -7.52
CA PRO A 184 -7.27 -12.64 -7.66
C PRO A 184 -5.81 -12.64 -7.20
N ARG A 185 -5.10 -11.51 -7.33
CA ARG A 185 -3.70 -11.38 -6.87
C ARG A 185 -3.54 -11.44 -5.36
N LYS A 186 -4.59 -11.13 -4.60
CA LYS A 186 -4.58 -11.17 -3.12
C LYS A 186 -4.71 -12.59 -2.55
N GLY A 187 -4.83 -13.61 -3.42
CA GLY A 187 -4.82 -15.01 -3.02
C GLY A 187 -6.03 -15.48 -2.22
N ILE A 188 -7.15 -14.73 -2.28
CA ILE A 188 -8.36 -15.06 -1.51
C ILE A 188 -8.93 -16.44 -1.87
N ALA A 189 -8.81 -16.86 -3.13
CA ALA A 189 -9.25 -18.19 -3.56
C ALA A 189 -8.42 -19.30 -2.91
N ASP A 190 -7.12 -19.08 -2.72
CA ASP A 190 -6.24 -20.03 -2.02
C ASP A 190 -6.60 -20.10 -0.54
N LEU A 191 -6.84 -18.96 0.10
CA LEU A 191 -7.26 -18.91 1.52
C LEU A 191 -8.58 -19.64 1.73
N VAL A 192 -9.58 -19.39 0.90
CA VAL A 192 -10.90 -20.05 0.97
C VAL A 192 -10.79 -21.57 0.75
N ALA A 193 -9.97 -22.00 -0.21
CA ALA A 193 -9.74 -23.42 -0.46
C ALA A 193 -9.06 -24.10 0.73
N VAL A 194 -8.04 -23.47 1.30
CA VAL A 194 -7.35 -23.95 2.51
C VAL A 194 -8.31 -23.97 3.69
N TRP A 195 -9.06 -22.90 3.95
CA TRP A 195 -10.02 -22.85 5.05
C TRP A 195 -11.07 -23.95 4.98
N ASN A 196 -11.59 -24.25 3.79
CA ASN A 196 -12.53 -25.37 3.58
C ASN A 196 -11.92 -26.75 3.89
N SER A 197 -10.60 -26.89 3.79
CA SER A 197 -9.88 -28.14 4.06
C SER A 197 -9.44 -28.30 5.52
N LEU A 198 -9.66 -27.28 6.37
CA LEU A 198 -9.32 -27.37 7.79
C LEU A 198 -10.25 -28.35 8.52
N PRO A 199 -9.74 -29.09 9.51
CA PRO A 199 -10.57 -29.98 10.33
C PRO A 199 -11.53 -29.18 11.22
N GLU A 200 -12.69 -29.78 11.51
CA GLU A 200 -13.63 -29.22 12.48
C GLU A 200 -13.22 -29.53 13.94
N PRO A 201 -13.48 -28.67 14.92
CA PRO A 201 -14.04 -27.33 14.75
C PRO A 201 -13.02 -26.33 14.21
N ARG A 202 -13.31 -25.71 13.10
CA ARG A 202 -12.44 -24.68 12.50
C ARG A 202 -12.86 -23.28 12.92
N LEU A 203 -11.87 -22.37 12.98
CA LEU A 203 -12.13 -20.95 13.25
C LEU A 203 -12.94 -20.33 12.09
N PRO A 204 -13.90 -19.47 12.38
CA PRO A 204 -14.56 -18.68 11.35
C PRO A 204 -13.56 -17.88 10.52
N LEU A 205 -13.83 -17.73 9.22
CA LEU A 205 -13.09 -16.86 8.32
C LEU A 205 -13.85 -15.55 8.13
N MET A 206 -13.19 -14.43 8.44
CA MET A 206 -13.69 -13.08 8.24
C MET A 206 -12.90 -12.38 7.14
N ILE A 207 -13.58 -11.88 6.13
CA ILE A 207 -13.02 -11.12 5.02
C ILE A 207 -13.47 -9.67 5.14
N CYS A 208 -12.53 -8.75 5.25
CA CYS A 208 -12.77 -7.31 5.29
C CYS A 208 -12.21 -6.66 4.02
N GLY A 209 -13.07 -6.04 3.22
CA GLY A 209 -12.69 -5.33 2.01
C GLY A 209 -13.78 -5.28 0.96
N ASP A 210 -13.53 -4.48 -0.06
CA ASP A 210 -14.48 -4.26 -1.15
C ASP A 210 -14.56 -5.49 -2.07
N PRO A 211 -15.77 -5.95 -2.45
CA PRO A 211 -15.95 -7.08 -3.37
C PRO A 211 -15.56 -6.79 -4.83
N GLY A 212 -14.62 -5.89 -5.09
CA GLY A 212 -14.23 -5.32 -6.38
C GLY A 212 -14.12 -6.28 -7.58
N TRP A 213 -13.92 -7.58 -7.33
CA TRP A 213 -13.99 -8.65 -8.33
C TRP A 213 -15.05 -9.67 -7.90
N ARG A 214 -15.70 -10.32 -8.87
CA ARG A 214 -16.68 -11.39 -8.59
C ARG A 214 -16.00 -12.64 -8.01
N VAL A 215 -15.51 -12.53 -6.76
CA VAL A 215 -15.03 -13.69 -6.02
C VAL A 215 -16.24 -14.35 -5.36
N ARG A 216 -16.50 -15.62 -5.71
CA ARG A 216 -17.54 -16.39 -5.04
C ARG A 216 -17.07 -16.75 -3.64
N VAL A 217 -17.68 -16.12 -2.63
CA VAL A 217 -17.42 -16.43 -1.23
C VAL A 217 -18.37 -17.54 -0.79
N PRO A 218 -17.87 -18.68 -0.25
CA PRO A 218 -18.73 -19.79 0.19
C PRO A 218 -19.57 -19.42 1.42
N SER A 219 -20.64 -20.17 1.67
CA SER A 219 -21.41 -20.08 2.90
C SER A 219 -20.52 -20.35 4.12
N GLY A 220 -20.73 -19.61 5.22
CA GLY A 220 -19.92 -19.74 6.44
C GLY A 220 -18.71 -18.81 6.52
N VAL A 221 -18.38 -18.08 5.45
CA VAL A 221 -17.38 -17.01 5.47
C VAL A 221 -18.07 -15.66 5.73
N GLY A 222 -17.65 -14.95 6.77
CA GLY A 222 -18.11 -13.59 7.03
C GLY A 222 -17.48 -12.59 6.09
N VAL A 223 -18.26 -11.70 5.46
CA VAL A 223 -17.77 -10.60 4.63
C VAL A 223 -18.32 -9.30 5.17
N THR A 224 -17.43 -8.38 5.54
CA THR A 224 -17.86 -7.07 6.10
C THR A 224 -18.08 -6.00 5.04
N GLY A 225 -17.53 -6.19 3.84
CA GLY A 225 -17.35 -5.08 2.90
C GLY A 225 -16.29 -4.10 3.41
N TRP A 226 -16.35 -2.87 2.90
CA TRP A 226 -15.50 -1.79 3.39
C TRP A 226 -15.96 -1.36 4.80
N VAL A 227 -15.00 -1.07 5.66
CA VAL A 227 -15.23 -0.58 7.03
C VAL A 227 -14.38 0.67 7.28
N ASP A 228 -14.78 1.49 8.26
CA ASP A 228 -13.97 2.62 8.72
C ASP A 228 -12.71 2.15 9.48
N ARG A 229 -11.81 3.09 9.77
CA ARG A 229 -10.54 2.80 10.43
C ARG A 229 -10.72 2.23 11.84
N GLU A 230 -11.72 2.68 12.60
CA GLU A 230 -11.98 2.19 13.97
C GLU A 230 -12.44 0.74 13.96
N ARG A 231 -13.35 0.42 13.06
CA ARG A 231 -13.81 -0.95 12.88
C ARG A 231 -12.68 -1.86 12.35
N LEU A 232 -11.86 -1.36 11.42
CA LEU A 232 -10.71 -2.10 10.91
C LEU A 232 -9.70 -2.41 12.02
N ARG A 233 -9.34 -1.43 12.85
CA ARG A 233 -8.49 -1.64 14.02
C ARG A 233 -9.06 -2.69 14.96
N THR A 234 -10.35 -2.62 15.27
CA THR A 234 -11.03 -3.59 16.13
C THR A 234 -10.96 -5.00 15.54
N LEU A 235 -11.14 -5.13 14.21
CA LEU A 235 -11.01 -6.42 13.52
C LEU A 235 -9.60 -7.00 13.66
N TYR A 236 -8.56 -6.19 13.45
CA TYR A 236 -7.19 -6.64 13.67
C TYR A 236 -6.93 -7.06 15.13
N GLN A 237 -7.33 -6.21 16.09
CA GLN A 237 -7.12 -6.46 17.52
C GLN A 237 -7.77 -7.74 18.02
N ARG A 238 -8.91 -8.13 17.44
CA ARG A 238 -9.68 -9.31 17.81
C ARG A 238 -9.44 -10.53 16.93
N ALA A 239 -8.57 -10.44 15.94
CA ALA A 239 -8.23 -11.59 15.11
C ALA A 239 -7.38 -12.61 15.89
N ARG A 240 -7.78 -13.90 15.86
CA ARG A 240 -6.94 -14.99 16.36
C ARG A 240 -5.63 -15.09 15.59
N MET A 241 -5.72 -14.83 14.29
CA MET A 241 -4.62 -14.66 13.36
C MET A 241 -5.06 -13.86 12.14
N PHE A 242 -4.12 -13.16 11.55
CA PHE A 242 -4.27 -12.45 10.29
C PHE A 242 -3.60 -13.24 9.17
N VAL A 243 -4.29 -13.50 8.06
CA VAL A 243 -3.76 -14.29 6.94
C VAL A 243 -3.78 -13.47 5.66
N TYR A 244 -2.61 -13.32 5.02
CA TYR A 244 -2.43 -12.50 3.82
C TYR A 244 -1.68 -13.27 2.72
N PRO A 245 -2.36 -14.13 1.95
CA PRO A 245 -1.77 -15.04 0.99
C PRO A 245 -1.59 -14.41 -0.38
N SER A 246 -1.20 -13.13 -0.42
CA SER A 246 -1.08 -12.39 -1.66
C SER A 246 -0.01 -12.99 -2.58
N ARG A 247 -0.30 -13.03 -3.88
CA ARG A 247 0.62 -13.57 -4.88
C ARG A 247 1.64 -12.55 -5.37
N TYR A 248 1.32 -11.28 -5.20
CA TYR A 248 2.19 -10.17 -5.57
C TYR A 248 1.80 -8.91 -4.79
N GLU A 249 2.79 -8.24 -4.21
CA GLU A 249 2.68 -6.95 -3.52
C GLU A 249 3.88 -6.07 -3.81
N GLY A 250 3.67 -4.76 -3.75
CA GLY A 250 4.81 -3.86 -3.67
C GLY A 250 5.28 -3.69 -2.24
N PHE A 251 4.34 -3.45 -1.31
CA PHE A 251 4.66 -3.31 0.11
C PHE A 251 3.82 -4.25 1.01
N GLY A 252 2.49 -4.17 0.93
CA GLY A 252 1.60 -4.92 1.82
C GLY A 252 1.36 -4.18 3.15
N ILE A 253 0.58 -3.09 3.13
CA ILE A 253 0.22 -2.33 4.35
C ILE A 253 -0.59 -3.19 5.35
N PRO A 254 -1.61 -4.00 4.95
CA PRO A 254 -2.45 -4.72 5.89
C PRO A 254 -1.72 -5.67 6.85
N PRO A 255 -0.71 -6.45 6.45
CA PRO A 255 0.07 -7.24 7.41
C PRO A 255 0.80 -6.38 8.45
N LEU A 256 1.32 -5.21 8.08
CA LEU A 256 1.99 -4.29 9.00
C LEU A 256 1.00 -3.70 10.01
N GLU A 257 -0.21 -3.30 9.57
CA GLU A 257 -1.30 -2.85 10.44
C GLU A 257 -1.74 -3.95 11.40
N ALA A 258 -1.86 -5.19 10.93
CA ALA A 258 -2.20 -6.34 11.74
C ALA A 258 -1.13 -6.59 12.84
N MET A 259 0.16 -6.52 12.47
CA MET A 259 1.27 -6.61 13.42
C MET A 259 1.21 -5.49 14.47
N ALA A 260 0.96 -4.25 14.06
CA ALA A 260 0.82 -3.11 14.96
C ALA A 260 -0.34 -3.27 15.94
N CYS A 261 -1.44 -3.91 15.50
CA CYS A 261 -2.58 -4.24 16.35
C CYS A 261 -2.36 -5.50 17.22
N GLY A 262 -1.23 -6.19 17.05
CA GLY A 262 -0.89 -7.38 17.81
C GLY A 262 -1.58 -8.65 17.33
N ALA A 263 -2.06 -8.71 16.09
CA ALA A 263 -2.52 -9.94 15.48
C ALA A 263 -1.32 -10.79 15.05
N PRO A 264 -1.25 -12.09 15.38
CA PRO A 264 -0.28 -13.01 14.81
C PRO A 264 -0.50 -13.11 13.29
N VAL A 265 0.56 -12.95 12.50
CA VAL A 265 0.48 -12.84 11.03
C VAL A 265 0.98 -14.09 10.34
N ILE A 266 0.25 -14.56 9.34
CA ILE A 266 0.70 -15.47 8.29
C ILE A 266 0.64 -14.68 6.98
N ALA A 267 1.74 -14.57 6.25
CA ALA A 267 1.79 -13.85 4.98
C ALA A 267 2.67 -14.57 3.95
N THR A 268 2.57 -14.16 2.71
CA THR A 268 3.43 -14.70 1.64
C THR A 268 4.71 -13.88 1.48
N ARG A 269 5.79 -14.54 1.01
CA ARG A 269 7.08 -13.91 0.69
C ARG A 269 6.97 -13.12 -0.60
N THR A 270 6.40 -11.91 -0.54
CA THR A 270 6.22 -11.04 -1.72
C THR A 270 6.39 -9.57 -1.36
N GLY A 271 6.97 -8.78 -2.27
CA GLY A 271 7.22 -7.35 -2.09
C GLY A 271 8.09 -7.06 -0.86
N ALA A 272 7.67 -6.10 -0.04
CA ALA A 272 8.36 -5.73 1.20
C ALA A 272 8.03 -6.66 2.38
N ILE A 273 7.09 -7.59 2.26
CA ILE A 273 6.64 -8.41 3.40
C ILE A 273 7.81 -9.14 4.08
N PRO A 274 8.75 -9.78 3.37
CA PRO A 274 9.92 -10.37 4.00
C PRO A 274 10.78 -9.35 4.77
N ASP A 275 10.93 -8.13 4.26
CA ASP A 275 11.79 -7.10 4.87
C ASP A 275 11.31 -6.73 6.29
N TYR A 276 9.99 -6.66 6.51
CA TYR A 276 9.45 -6.28 7.81
C TYR A 276 8.89 -7.44 8.64
N ALA A 277 8.55 -8.58 8.04
CA ALA A 277 7.85 -9.66 8.71
C ALA A 277 8.74 -10.89 9.03
N GLU A 278 9.97 -10.99 8.48
CA GLU A 278 10.85 -12.12 8.76
C GLU A 278 11.15 -12.24 10.25
N GLY A 279 10.89 -13.43 10.83
CA GLY A 279 11.01 -13.70 12.25
C GLY A 279 9.89 -13.12 13.13
N ALA A 280 8.99 -12.31 12.60
CA ALA A 280 7.84 -11.70 13.31
C ALA A 280 6.48 -12.18 12.76
N ALA A 281 6.48 -12.99 11.70
CA ALA A 281 5.32 -13.64 11.11
C ALA A 281 5.68 -15.04 10.61
N LEU A 282 4.69 -15.87 10.32
CA LEU A 282 4.91 -17.10 9.55
C LEU A 282 4.83 -16.74 8.07
N LEU A 283 5.94 -16.91 7.36
CA LEU A 283 6.03 -16.62 5.94
C LEU A 283 5.98 -17.91 5.11
N VAL A 284 5.12 -17.91 4.09
CA VAL A 284 4.94 -19.03 3.14
C VAL A 284 5.17 -18.53 1.70
N ASP A 285 5.44 -19.42 0.78
CA ASP A 285 5.59 -19.04 -0.61
C ASP A 285 4.23 -18.75 -1.28
N PRO A 286 4.17 -17.78 -2.22
CA PRO A 286 2.93 -17.45 -2.90
C PRO A 286 2.33 -18.66 -3.66
N GLY A 287 1.08 -19.01 -3.34
CA GLY A 287 0.35 -20.12 -3.95
C GLY A 287 0.60 -21.48 -3.30
N ASP A 288 1.49 -21.59 -2.33
CA ASP A 288 1.70 -22.82 -1.56
C ASP A 288 0.58 -23.01 -0.51
N ARG A 289 -0.47 -23.74 -0.92
CA ARG A 289 -1.63 -24.01 -0.09
C ARG A 289 -1.32 -24.95 1.06
N GLU A 290 -0.36 -25.86 0.90
CA GLU A 290 0.02 -26.83 1.93
C GLU A 290 0.77 -26.13 3.07
N ALA A 291 1.76 -25.31 2.74
CA ALA A 291 2.45 -24.48 3.72
C ALA A 291 1.49 -23.49 4.42
N LEU A 292 0.55 -22.88 3.67
CA LEU A 292 -0.47 -22.01 4.25
C LEU A 292 -1.37 -22.75 5.24
N ARG A 293 -1.83 -23.97 4.87
CA ARG A 293 -2.63 -24.84 5.75
C ARG A 293 -1.85 -25.22 7.01
N ALA A 294 -0.61 -25.65 6.86
CA ALA A 294 0.24 -26.00 7.99
C ALA A 294 0.48 -24.83 8.93
N ALA A 295 0.72 -23.62 8.39
CA ALA A 295 0.89 -22.38 9.17
C ALA A 295 -0.38 -22.04 9.97
N ILE A 296 -1.56 -22.14 9.36
CA ILE A 296 -2.84 -21.89 10.06
C ILE A 296 -3.03 -22.87 11.20
N LEU A 297 -2.88 -24.17 10.95
CA LEU A 297 -3.02 -25.20 12.00
C LEU A 297 -1.99 -25.02 13.13
N ARG A 298 -0.76 -24.66 12.79
CA ARG A 298 0.31 -24.41 13.77
C ARG A 298 -0.05 -23.22 14.68
N LEU A 299 -0.56 -22.11 14.13
CA LEU A 299 -1.00 -20.97 14.94
C LEU A 299 -2.29 -21.27 15.71
N GLN A 300 -3.22 -22.04 15.14
CA GLN A 300 -4.44 -22.42 15.84
C GLN A 300 -4.14 -23.20 17.12
N GLY A 301 -3.23 -24.18 17.07
CA GLY A 301 -2.90 -25.08 18.17
C GLY A 301 -1.81 -24.60 19.13
N ASN A 302 -1.11 -23.48 18.86
CA ASN A 302 0.05 -23.07 19.64
C ASN A 302 -0.06 -21.63 20.16
N GLU A 303 -0.48 -21.49 21.43
CA GLU A 303 -0.67 -20.19 22.08
C GLU A 303 0.67 -19.48 22.34
N SER A 304 1.69 -20.21 22.74
CA SER A 304 3.03 -19.64 22.96
C SER A 304 3.58 -19.00 21.68
N LEU A 305 3.42 -19.67 20.53
CA LEU A 305 3.82 -19.11 19.24
C LEU A 305 3.01 -17.88 18.86
N ARG A 306 1.70 -17.86 19.16
CA ARG A 306 0.89 -16.66 18.93
C ARG A 306 1.37 -15.48 19.76
N SER A 307 1.67 -15.71 21.06
CA SER A 307 2.21 -14.65 21.93
C SER A 307 3.56 -14.17 21.45
N GLU A 308 4.46 -15.06 21.06
CA GLU A 308 5.77 -14.72 20.50
C GLU A 308 5.64 -13.83 19.25
N LEU A 309 4.82 -14.25 18.28
CA LEU A 309 4.63 -13.50 17.03
C LEU A 309 3.90 -12.19 17.27
N ARG A 310 3.00 -12.13 18.23
CA ARG A 310 2.36 -10.88 18.66
C ARG A 310 3.40 -9.85 19.14
N GLU A 311 4.26 -10.24 20.08
CA GLU A 311 5.29 -9.36 20.65
C GLU A 311 6.28 -8.89 19.58
N LYS A 312 6.80 -9.83 18.79
CA LYS A 312 7.73 -9.53 17.70
C LYS A 312 7.09 -8.64 16.61
N GLY A 313 5.83 -8.89 16.29
CA GLY A 313 5.09 -8.09 15.31
C GLY A 313 4.90 -6.65 15.76
N ILE A 314 4.47 -6.45 17.01
CA ILE A 314 4.33 -5.11 17.60
C ILE A 314 5.68 -4.36 17.57
N GLU A 315 6.76 -5.00 18.00
CA GLU A 315 8.07 -4.36 18.02
C GLU A 315 8.58 -4.04 16.60
N ARG A 316 8.40 -4.95 15.67
CA ARG A 316 8.79 -4.73 14.27
C ARG A 316 8.01 -3.60 13.62
N SER A 317 6.71 -3.48 13.89
CA SER A 317 5.86 -2.43 13.30
C SER A 317 6.29 -1.01 13.71
N LYS A 318 6.92 -0.84 14.89
CA LYS A 318 7.45 0.45 15.34
C LYS A 318 8.58 1.01 14.46
N GLN A 319 9.25 0.15 13.69
CA GLN A 319 10.34 0.54 12.79
C GLN A 319 9.81 1.13 11.46
N TYR A 320 8.52 0.93 11.16
CA TYR A 320 7.87 1.35 9.92
C TYR A 320 6.82 2.41 10.21
N ARG A 321 7.26 3.67 10.30
CA ARG A 321 6.42 4.82 10.67
C ARG A 321 6.28 5.78 9.50
N TRP A 322 5.08 6.34 9.32
CA TRP A 322 4.84 7.34 8.29
C TRP A 322 5.71 8.59 8.43
N ASP A 323 6.08 8.97 9.67
CA ASP A 323 6.99 10.10 9.92
C ASP A 323 8.36 9.88 9.26
N ARG A 324 8.91 8.64 9.36
CA ARG A 324 10.17 8.30 8.68
C ARG A 324 10.02 8.31 7.16
N SER A 325 8.91 7.81 6.64
CA SER A 325 8.61 7.82 5.20
C SER A 325 8.50 9.25 4.67
N ALA A 326 7.84 10.12 5.41
CA ALA A 326 7.71 11.54 5.06
C ALA A 326 9.04 12.29 5.13
N GLN A 327 9.88 11.98 6.12
CA GLN A 327 11.23 12.53 6.19
C GLN A 327 12.05 12.16 4.96
N LEU A 328 12.10 10.87 4.60
CA LEU A 328 12.81 10.40 3.40
C LEU A 328 12.25 11.05 2.12
N MET A 329 10.95 11.22 2.04
CA MET A 329 10.32 11.90 0.90
C MET A 329 10.68 13.38 0.85
N THR A 330 10.72 14.07 2.00
CA THR A 330 11.15 15.49 2.08
C THR A 330 12.58 15.66 1.58
N GLU A 331 13.48 14.79 2.04
CA GLU A 331 14.88 14.76 1.58
C GLU A 331 14.97 14.55 0.07
N LEU A 332 14.22 13.57 -0.45
CA LEU A 332 14.19 13.22 -1.86
C LEU A 332 13.63 14.34 -2.75
N LEU A 333 12.58 15.03 -2.29
CA LEU A 333 12.00 16.19 -2.99
C LEU A 333 12.98 17.37 -3.04
N SER A 334 13.71 17.61 -1.93
CA SER A 334 14.75 18.64 -1.86
C SER A 334 15.89 18.36 -2.84
N GLU A 335 16.40 17.14 -2.83
CA GLU A 335 17.45 16.72 -3.78
C GLU A 335 16.99 16.85 -5.24
N ALA A 336 15.74 16.52 -5.53
CA ALA A 336 15.19 16.65 -6.86
C ALA A 336 15.08 18.10 -7.31
N ALA A 337 14.69 19.00 -6.40
CA ALA A 337 14.63 20.44 -6.67
C ALA A 337 16.01 21.08 -6.83
N GLY A 338 17.09 20.43 -6.37
CA GLY A 338 18.44 21.00 -6.35
C GLY A 338 18.68 21.96 -5.19
N ALA A 339 17.90 21.80 -4.11
CA ALA A 339 17.95 22.64 -2.89
C ALA A 339 18.89 22.04 -1.84
#